data_37dcd9ba3bb77b491822c6ad3cfe8c36
#
_entry.id   37dcd9ba3bb77b491822c6ad3cfe8c36
#
_cell.length_a   1.000
_cell.length_b   1.000
_cell.length_c   1.000
_cell.angle_alpha   90.00
_cell.angle_beta   90.00
_cell.angle_gamma   90.00
#
_symmetry.space_group_name_H-M   'P 1'
#
loop_
_entity.id
_entity.type
_entity.pdbx_description
1 polymer ?
#
loop_
_entity_poly.entity_id
_entity_poly.type
_entity_poly.pdbx_seq_one_letter_code
_entity_poly.pdbx_strand_id
1 'polypeptide(L)'
;MNQEPITKNQSPRTVLITGSTGQLGSDLVRVLGNNHQIIPATRADFDITNLQATLNFIVDAKPDVILHPAAFTDVDGCESQQDKAFLVNGIGTRNVAIAAQTVDATLFYISTDYVFDGTKTEPYREYDRPNPQTIYGKSKHLGEEFVKEQLNKFFILRIAWLYGQHGNNFVKTMLKLAQEKKELQVVNDQYGTPTWTVDIAQQIKKLLATEAYGTYHCTSEGNCSWYEFALEIFKSAGYQVEVASDGYAHLVSTNQQLRTSDQELSTKNQEPRTITLTTVTSQQFPRPAKRPANSVLDNYMLRLQGLDIMPNWKEALKKFMEISQESIVSSQRSKGSSK
;
A
#
# COMPACT_ATOMS: atom_id res chain seq x y z
N MET A 1 27.98 20.49 -4.07
CA MET A 1 27.69 20.61 -5.52
C MET A 1 26.36 19.91 -5.75
N ASN A 2 25.30 20.71 -5.91
CA ASN A 2 23.96 20.18 -6.21
C ASN A 2 23.94 19.79 -7.70
N GLN A 3 24.12 18.53 -8.00
CA GLN A 3 23.77 18.02 -9.31
C GLN A 3 22.26 17.82 -9.32
N GLU A 4 21.54 18.65 -10.09
CA GLU A 4 20.14 18.36 -10.39
C GLU A 4 20.06 16.99 -11.06
N PRO A 5 19.12 16.11 -10.62
CA PRO A 5 18.94 14.82 -11.27
C PRO A 5 18.58 15.07 -12.74
N ILE A 6 19.28 14.42 -13.65
CA ILE A 6 19.06 14.52 -15.10
C ILE A 6 17.64 14.01 -15.40
N THR A 7 16.67 14.92 -15.41
CA THR A 7 15.32 14.66 -15.91
C THR A 7 15.38 14.67 -17.45
N LYS A 8 15.59 13.50 -18.04
CA LYS A 8 15.33 13.33 -19.47
C LYS A 8 13.83 13.54 -19.69
N ASN A 9 13.45 14.45 -20.60
CA ASN A 9 12.11 14.50 -21.17
C ASN A 9 11.86 13.13 -21.81
N GLN A 10 11.18 12.24 -21.08
CA GLN A 10 11.02 10.86 -21.53
C GLN A 10 9.85 10.78 -22.51
N SER A 11 10.10 10.22 -23.69
CA SER A 11 9.05 9.73 -24.58
C SER A 11 8.12 8.76 -23.84
N PRO A 12 6.83 8.68 -24.23
CA PRO A 12 5.91 7.69 -23.66
C PRO A 12 6.51 6.29 -23.71
N ARG A 13 6.46 5.57 -22.58
CA ARG A 13 6.91 4.18 -22.45
C ARG A 13 5.71 3.24 -22.45
N THR A 14 5.92 2.02 -22.89
CA THR A 14 4.97 0.92 -22.67
C THR A 14 5.20 0.31 -21.28
N VAL A 15 4.20 0.43 -20.40
CA VAL A 15 4.28 -0.01 -18.99
C VAL A 15 3.28 -1.12 -18.75
N LEU A 16 3.79 -2.31 -18.49
CA LEU A 16 2.98 -3.46 -18.06
C LEU A 16 2.79 -3.40 -16.55
N ILE A 17 1.54 -3.52 -16.07
CA ILE A 17 1.20 -3.53 -14.64
C ILE A 17 0.51 -4.83 -14.30
N THR A 18 1.20 -5.72 -13.59
CA THR A 18 0.58 -6.96 -13.08
C THR A 18 -0.30 -6.65 -11.88
N GLY A 19 -1.38 -7.44 -11.66
CA GLY A 19 -2.28 -7.15 -10.55
C GLY A 19 -2.91 -5.75 -10.63
N SER A 20 -3.21 -5.29 -11.83
CA SER A 20 -3.70 -3.95 -12.18
C SER A 20 -5.01 -3.57 -11.51
N THR A 21 -5.82 -4.53 -11.09
CA THR A 21 -7.08 -4.32 -10.35
C THR A 21 -6.92 -4.30 -8.83
N GLY A 22 -5.70 -4.55 -8.34
CA GLY A 22 -5.37 -4.47 -6.90
C GLY A 22 -5.30 -3.03 -6.38
N GLN A 23 -5.13 -2.88 -5.07
CA GLN A 23 -5.13 -1.57 -4.41
C GLN A 23 -4.09 -0.60 -5.01
N LEU A 24 -2.83 -1.00 -5.12
CA LEU A 24 -1.78 -0.20 -5.74
C LEU A 24 -1.88 -0.22 -7.27
N GLY A 25 -2.18 -1.39 -7.86
CA GLY A 25 -2.26 -1.54 -9.32
C GLY A 25 -3.23 -0.57 -9.98
N SER A 26 -4.42 -0.38 -9.39
CA SER A 26 -5.43 0.56 -9.91
C SER A 26 -4.94 2.01 -9.89
N ASP A 27 -4.25 2.43 -8.83
CA ASP A 27 -3.69 3.79 -8.76
C ASP A 27 -2.50 3.97 -9.71
N LEU A 28 -1.68 2.95 -9.91
CA LEU A 28 -0.61 2.96 -10.93
C LEU A 28 -1.17 3.14 -12.34
N VAL A 29 -2.22 2.39 -12.70
CA VAL A 29 -2.89 2.54 -14.00
C VAL A 29 -3.37 3.99 -14.18
N ARG A 30 -4.05 4.55 -13.18
CA ARG A 30 -4.59 5.91 -13.22
C ARG A 30 -3.51 7.00 -13.28
N VAL A 31 -2.48 6.90 -12.43
CA VAL A 31 -1.44 7.94 -12.30
C VAL A 31 -0.50 7.96 -13.51
N LEU A 32 -0.16 6.80 -14.05
CA LEU A 32 0.80 6.69 -15.16
C LEU A 32 0.12 6.77 -16.54
N GLY A 33 -1.17 6.46 -16.63
CA GLY A 33 -1.91 6.42 -17.90
C GLY A 33 -1.96 7.76 -18.64
N ASN A 34 -1.72 8.89 -17.96
CA ASN A 34 -1.67 10.20 -18.59
C ASN A 34 -0.38 10.44 -19.42
N ASN A 35 0.69 9.69 -19.15
CA ASN A 35 2.01 9.93 -19.72
C ASN A 35 2.62 8.71 -20.44
N HIS A 36 2.05 7.52 -20.23
CA HIS A 36 2.59 6.26 -20.72
C HIS A 36 1.49 5.39 -21.34
N GLN A 37 1.87 4.49 -22.23
CA GLN A 37 0.97 3.43 -22.71
C GLN A 37 0.89 2.33 -21.65
N ILE A 38 -0.26 2.14 -21.04
CA ILE A 38 -0.45 1.14 -19.98
C ILE A 38 -1.01 -0.16 -20.56
N ILE A 39 -0.39 -1.27 -20.20
CA ILE A 39 -0.90 -2.63 -20.39
C ILE A 39 -1.31 -3.16 -19.01
N PRO A 40 -2.60 -3.02 -18.64
CA PRO A 40 -3.06 -3.55 -17.37
C PRO A 40 -3.22 -5.07 -17.48
N ALA A 41 -2.63 -5.82 -16.56
CA ALA A 41 -2.71 -7.27 -16.55
C ALA A 41 -3.19 -7.80 -15.19
N THR A 42 -4.04 -8.80 -15.25
CA THR A 42 -4.63 -9.50 -14.12
C THR A 42 -4.30 -10.98 -14.17
N ARG A 43 -4.72 -11.75 -13.17
CA ARG A 43 -4.56 -13.20 -13.18
C ARG A 43 -5.38 -13.88 -14.30
N ALA A 44 -6.42 -13.22 -14.82
CA ALA A 44 -7.21 -13.76 -15.94
C ALA A 44 -6.44 -13.69 -17.27
N ASP A 45 -5.52 -12.73 -17.40
CA ASP A 45 -4.70 -12.56 -18.60
C ASP A 45 -3.55 -13.58 -18.62
N PHE A 46 -2.87 -13.77 -17.49
CA PHE A 46 -1.87 -14.82 -17.29
C PHE A 46 -1.62 -15.10 -15.81
N ASP A 47 -1.26 -16.34 -15.48
CA ASP A 47 -0.85 -16.74 -14.13
C ASP A 47 0.68 -16.64 -14.03
N ILE A 48 1.17 -15.71 -13.19
CA ILE A 48 2.61 -15.48 -12.96
C ILE A 48 3.33 -16.72 -12.44
N THR A 49 2.62 -17.69 -11.84
CA THR A 49 3.21 -18.94 -11.35
C THR A 49 3.55 -19.91 -12.50
N ASN A 50 3.01 -19.69 -13.69
CA ASN A 50 3.33 -20.44 -14.91
C ASN A 50 4.37 -19.69 -15.74
N LEU A 51 5.61 -20.18 -15.77
CA LEU A 51 6.72 -19.54 -16.48
C LEU A 51 6.42 -19.31 -17.97
N GLN A 52 5.87 -20.34 -18.66
CA GLN A 52 5.64 -20.21 -20.10
C GLN A 52 4.52 -19.21 -20.43
N ALA A 53 3.45 -19.18 -19.63
CA ALA A 53 2.39 -18.18 -19.79
C ALA A 53 2.92 -16.76 -19.52
N THR A 54 3.76 -16.59 -18.49
CA THR A 54 4.40 -15.31 -18.15
C THR A 54 5.33 -14.84 -19.28
N LEU A 55 6.18 -15.73 -19.79
CA LEU A 55 7.09 -15.42 -20.91
C LEU A 55 6.31 -15.04 -22.16
N ASN A 56 5.33 -15.85 -22.59
CA ASN A 56 4.55 -15.57 -23.80
C ASN A 56 3.89 -14.20 -23.72
N PHE A 57 3.20 -13.90 -22.60
CA PHE A 57 2.48 -12.63 -22.44
C PHE A 57 3.44 -11.42 -22.47
N ILE A 58 4.55 -11.49 -21.74
CA ILE A 58 5.49 -10.35 -21.62
C ILE A 58 6.29 -10.16 -22.92
N VAL A 59 6.70 -11.24 -23.58
CA VAL A 59 7.41 -11.18 -24.87
C VAL A 59 6.52 -10.61 -25.98
N ASP A 60 5.24 -10.99 -26.02
CA ASP A 60 4.29 -10.45 -26.98
C ASP A 60 3.98 -8.98 -26.70
N ALA A 61 3.85 -8.60 -25.43
CA ALA A 61 3.57 -7.23 -24.99
C ALA A 61 4.75 -6.25 -25.18
N LYS A 62 6.00 -6.72 -25.15
CA LYS A 62 7.24 -5.96 -25.28
C LYS A 62 7.25 -4.67 -24.45
N PRO A 63 7.01 -4.72 -23.14
CA PRO A 63 6.99 -3.52 -22.32
C PRO A 63 8.43 -2.97 -22.12
N ASP A 64 8.57 -1.65 -22.05
CA ASP A 64 9.80 -0.99 -21.58
C ASP A 64 9.98 -1.12 -20.08
N VAL A 65 8.85 -1.21 -19.35
CA VAL A 65 8.81 -1.25 -17.89
C VAL A 65 7.74 -2.24 -17.44
N ILE A 66 8.05 -3.00 -16.40
CA ILE A 66 7.09 -3.86 -15.70
C ILE A 66 6.96 -3.37 -14.26
N LEU A 67 5.75 -2.98 -13.86
CA LEU A 67 5.39 -2.74 -12.47
C LEU A 67 4.74 -4.01 -11.93
N HIS A 68 5.30 -4.58 -10.87
CA HIS A 68 4.88 -5.89 -10.35
C HIS A 68 4.33 -5.81 -8.92
N PRO A 69 3.11 -5.27 -8.71
CA PRO A 69 2.41 -5.31 -7.43
C PRO A 69 1.62 -6.62 -7.20
N ALA A 70 1.51 -7.51 -8.20
CA ALA A 70 0.81 -8.78 -8.02
C ALA A 70 1.49 -9.63 -6.95
N ALA A 71 0.74 -10.04 -5.92
CA ALA A 71 1.23 -10.86 -4.81
C ALA A 71 0.08 -11.54 -4.06
N PHE A 72 0.40 -12.58 -3.31
CA PHE A 72 -0.48 -13.14 -2.29
C PHE A 72 -0.22 -12.38 -0.99
N THR A 73 -1.12 -11.43 -0.64
CA THR A 73 -0.94 -10.42 0.42
C THR A 73 -1.72 -10.71 1.70
N ASP A 74 -2.48 -11.81 1.75
CA ASP A 74 -3.13 -12.26 2.99
C ASP A 74 -2.07 -12.82 3.94
N VAL A 75 -1.59 -11.94 4.84
CA VAL A 75 -0.47 -12.25 5.75
C VAL A 75 -0.78 -13.44 6.65
N ASP A 76 -2.01 -13.53 7.20
CA ASP A 76 -2.44 -14.65 8.03
C ASP A 76 -2.70 -15.92 7.19
N GLY A 77 -3.27 -15.77 6.00
CA GLY A 77 -3.48 -16.87 5.06
C GLY A 77 -2.16 -17.47 4.55
N CYS A 78 -1.07 -16.69 4.49
CA CYS A 78 0.25 -17.21 4.13
C CYS A 78 0.75 -18.26 5.14
N GLU A 79 0.49 -18.10 6.45
CA GLU A 79 0.92 -19.07 7.45
C GLU A 79 0.30 -20.46 7.23
N SER A 80 -0.95 -20.53 6.77
CA SER A 80 -1.66 -21.78 6.48
C SER A 80 -1.49 -22.26 5.03
N GLN A 81 -1.08 -21.40 4.09
CA GLN A 81 -0.91 -21.69 2.66
C GLN A 81 0.53 -21.38 2.21
N GLN A 82 1.51 -21.96 2.90
CA GLN A 82 2.93 -21.62 2.72
C GLN A 82 3.41 -21.85 1.28
N ASP A 83 3.12 -23.02 0.70
CA ASP A 83 3.53 -23.34 -0.68
C ASP A 83 2.96 -22.33 -1.68
N LYS A 84 1.71 -21.92 -1.51
CA LYS A 84 1.10 -20.89 -2.36
C LYS A 84 1.76 -19.54 -2.18
N ALA A 85 2.15 -19.16 -0.95
CA ALA A 85 2.84 -17.92 -0.69
C ALA A 85 4.20 -17.90 -1.42
N PHE A 86 5.00 -18.95 -1.29
CA PHE A 86 6.28 -19.07 -2.00
C PHE A 86 6.11 -19.18 -3.52
N LEU A 87 5.09 -19.94 -3.98
CA LEU A 87 4.82 -20.07 -5.40
C LEU A 87 4.44 -18.72 -6.04
N VAL A 88 3.55 -17.95 -5.42
CA VAL A 88 3.10 -16.66 -5.98
C VAL A 88 4.15 -15.58 -5.78
N ASN A 89 4.60 -15.35 -4.52
CA ASN A 89 5.46 -14.21 -4.19
C ASN A 89 6.94 -14.45 -4.54
N GLY A 90 7.41 -15.69 -4.48
CA GLY A 90 8.78 -16.08 -4.85
C GLY A 90 8.88 -16.47 -6.31
N ILE A 91 8.35 -17.65 -6.67
CA ILE A 91 8.51 -18.23 -8.02
C ILE A 91 7.79 -17.37 -9.07
N GLY A 92 6.57 -16.84 -8.78
CA GLY A 92 5.87 -15.92 -9.68
C GLY A 92 6.69 -14.67 -9.97
N THR A 93 7.32 -14.08 -8.95
CA THR A 93 8.23 -12.94 -9.14
C THR A 93 9.46 -13.31 -9.95
N ARG A 94 10.07 -14.48 -9.72
CA ARG A 94 11.18 -15.00 -10.53
C ARG A 94 10.78 -15.13 -12.00
N ASN A 95 9.62 -15.67 -12.29
CA ASN A 95 9.12 -15.83 -13.66
C ASN A 95 8.96 -14.47 -14.37
N VAL A 96 8.43 -13.46 -13.65
CA VAL A 96 8.33 -12.08 -14.16
C VAL A 96 9.71 -11.47 -14.38
N ALA A 97 10.68 -11.71 -13.48
CA ALA A 97 12.04 -11.22 -13.63
C ALA A 97 12.77 -11.84 -14.84
N ILE A 98 12.63 -13.15 -15.08
CA ILE A 98 13.16 -13.83 -16.27
C ILE A 98 12.55 -13.23 -17.55
N ALA A 99 11.23 -13.02 -17.56
CA ALA A 99 10.56 -12.44 -18.70
C ALA A 99 10.99 -10.97 -18.95
N ALA A 100 11.15 -10.19 -17.87
CA ALA A 100 11.68 -8.82 -17.94
C ALA A 100 13.10 -8.79 -18.56
N GLN A 101 13.98 -9.71 -18.14
CA GLN A 101 15.31 -9.86 -18.71
C GLN A 101 15.26 -10.19 -20.22
N THR A 102 14.33 -11.06 -20.62
CA THR A 102 14.22 -11.49 -22.03
C THR A 102 13.87 -10.34 -22.96
N VAL A 103 13.07 -9.35 -22.50
CA VAL A 103 12.66 -8.18 -23.28
C VAL A 103 13.45 -6.91 -22.93
N ASP A 104 14.49 -7.00 -22.10
CA ASP A 104 15.30 -5.89 -21.59
C ASP A 104 14.50 -4.80 -20.86
N ALA A 105 13.37 -5.18 -20.23
CA ALA A 105 12.50 -4.27 -19.49
C ALA A 105 13.07 -3.93 -18.10
N THR A 106 12.82 -2.70 -17.64
CA THR A 106 13.06 -2.33 -16.23
C THR A 106 11.95 -2.92 -15.33
N LEU A 107 12.29 -3.63 -14.26
CA LEU A 107 11.33 -4.20 -13.31
C LEU A 107 11.23 -3.37 -12.03
N PHE A 108 10.02 -2.94 -11.68
CA PHE A 108 9.66 -2.44 -10.35
C PHE A 108 8.96 -3.54 -9.57
N TYR A 109 9.62 -4.08 -8.56
CA TYR A 109 9.06 -5.08 -7.66
C TYR A 109 8.58 -4.43 -6.38
N ILE A 110 7.32 -4.67 -6.02
CA ILE A 110 6.74 -4.16 -4.77
C ILE A 110 6.97 -5.17 -3.67
N SER A 111 7.85 -4.86 -2.73
CA SER A 111 8.18 -5.63 -1.54
C SER A 111 7.48 -5.05 -0.29
N THR A 112 7.91 -5.41 0.90
CA THR A 112 7.23 -5.15 2.18
C THR A 112 8.20 -4.88 3.31
N ASP A 113 7.74 -4.16 4.34
CA ASP A 113 8.35 -4.04 5.66
C ASP A 113 8.52 -5.38 6.40
N TYR A 114 7.70 -6.39 6.09
CA TYR A 114 7.79 -7.74 6.69
C TYR A 114 9.06 -8.51 6.34
N VAL A 115 9.94 -7.96 5.51
CA VAL A 115 11.30 -8.51 5.31
C VAL A 115 12.17 -8.33 6.54
N PHE A 116 11.79 -7.48 7.48
CA PHE A 116 12.49 -7.24 8.74
C PHE A 116 11.83 -7.98 9.92
N ASP A 117 12.60 -8.19 11.00
CA ASP A 117 12.14 -8.93 12.20
C ASP A 117 11.31 -8.09 13.19
N GLY A 118 11.34 -6.78 13.08
CA GLY A 118 10.61 -5.86 13.95
C GLY A 118 11.23 -5.66 15.33
N THR A 119 12.51 -6.01 15.54
CA THR A 119 13.18 -5.92 16.85
C THR A 119 13.95 -4.62 17.07
N LYS A 120 14.22 -3.87 16.02
CA LYS A 120 14.91 -2.59 16.06
C LYS A 120 14.01 -1.51 16.68
N THR A 121 14.60 -0.59 17.45
CA THR A 121 13.90 0.58 18.02
C THR A 121 13.87 1.76 17.05
N GLU A 122 14.93 1.92 16.24
CA GLU A 122 15.00 2.92 15.19
C GLU A 122 14.35 2.42 13.90
N PRO A 123 14.00 3.33 12.96
CA PRO A 123 13.54 2.94 11.65
C PRO A 123 14.55 2.07 10.89
N TYR A 124 14.07 1.08 10.15
CA TYR A 124 14.89 0.26 9.27
C TYR A 124 15.33 1.04 8.05
N ARG A 125 16.59 0.85 7.63
CA ARG A 125 17.16 1.42 6.41
C ARG A 125 17.41 0.32 5.37
N GLU A 126 17.58 0.71 4.12
CA GLU A 126 17.71 -0.24 2.99
C GLU A 126 18.90 -1.18 3.14
N TYR A 127 19.96 -0.77 3.83
CA TYR A 127 21.15 -1.59 4.09
C TYR A 127 21.05 -2.48 5.36
N ASP A 128 19.99 -2.32 6.16
CA ASP A 128 19.74 -3.25 7.27
C ASP A 128 19.45 -4.66 6.71
N ARG A 129 20.00 -5.67 7.37
CA ARG A 129 19.88 -7.06 6.91
C ARG A 129 18.43 -7.56 7.09
N PRO A 130 17.77 -8.04 6.01
CA PRO A 130 16.49 -8.70 6.13
C PRO A 130 16.55 -9.93 7.05
N ASN A 131 15.50 -10.09 7.88
CA ASN A 131 15.32 -11.25 8.77
C ASN A 131 13.81 -11.56 8.94
N PRO A 132 13.10 -11.93 7.85
CA PRO A 132 11.65 -12.09 7.87
C PRO A 132 11.21 -13.21 8.81
N GLN A 133 10.23 -12.93 9.67
CA GLN A 133 9.72 -13.87 10.66
C GLN A 133 8.47 -14.62 10.18
N THR A 134 7.66 -14.01 9.29
CA THR A 134 6.43 -14.58 8.76
C THR A 134 6.64 -15.26 7.40
N ILE A 135 5.77 -16.19 7.04
CA ILE A 135 5.80 -16.82 5.70
C ILE A 135 5.59 -15.75 4.60
N TYR A 136 4.69 -14.77 4.83
CA TYR A 136 4.54 -13.64 3.91
C TYR A 136 5.87 -12.92 3.68
N GLY A 137 6.54 -12.48 4.76
CA GLY A 137 7.82 -11.79 4.67
C GLY A 137 8.89 -12.62 3.99
N LYS A 138 9.02 -13.92 4.34
CA LYS A 138 9.96 -14.86 3.71
C LYS A 138 9.72 -15.02 2.22
N SER A 139 8.45 -15.18 1.81
CA SER A 139 8.08 -15.35 0.40
C SER A 139 8.32 -14.07 -0.42
N LYS A 140 8.08 -12.88 0.15
CA LYS A 140 8.38 -11.59 -0.48
C LYS A 140 9.88 -11.35 -0.58
N HIS A 141 10.64 -11.68 0.46
CA HIS A 141 12.10 -11.57 0.44
C HIS A 141 12.74 -12.51 -0.59
N LEU A 142 12.23 -13.74 -0.72
CA LEU A 142 12.68 -14.65 -1.80
C LEU A 142 12.48 -14.01 -3.18
N GLY A 143 11.36 -13.28 -3.38
CA GLY A 143 11.14 -12.50 -4.60
C GLY A 143 12.19 -11.40 -4.82
N GLU A 144 12.62 -10.68 -3.74
CA GLU A 144 13.71 -9.70 -3.83
C GLU A 144 15.01 -10.33 -4.31
N GLU A 145 15.36 -11.51 -3.76
CA GLU A 145 16.58 -12.21 -4.15
C GLU A 145 16.56 -12.64 -5.61
N PHE A 146 15.44 -13.21 -6.09
CA PHE A 146 15.30 -13.56 -7.51
C PHE A 146 15.37 -12.33 -8.43
N VAL A 147 14.82 -11.19 -8.05
CA VAL A 147 14.95 -9.95 -8.85
C VAL A 147 16.40 -9.53 -8.97
N LYS A 148 17.17 -9.54 -7.86
CA LYS A 148 18.61 -9.19 -7.83
C LYS A 148 19.48 -10.17 -8.62
N GLU A 149 19.12 -11.47 -8.58
CA GLU A 149 19.85 -12.51 -9.32
C GLU A 149 19.66 -12.44 -10.83
N GLN A 150 18.44 -12.03 -11.27
CA GLN A 150 18.07 -12.06 -12.69
C GLN A 150 18.30 -10.73 -13.42
N LEU A 151 18.33 -9.59 -12.72
CA LEU A 151 18.24 -8.27 -13.34
C LEU A 151 19.29 -7.29 -12.84
N ASN A 152 19.76 -6.42 -13.74
CA ASN A 152 20.52 -5.23 -13.41
C ASN A 152 19.65 -3.96 -13.42
N LYS A 153 18.56 -3.96 -14.19
CA LYS A 153 17.61 -2.84 -14.32
C LYS A 153 16.40 -3.09 -13.46
N PHE A 154 16.50 -2.84 -12.15
CA PHE A 154 15.40 -3.07 -11.24
C PHE A 154 15.26 -1.99 -10.15
N PHE A 155 14.04 -1.82 -9.68
CA PHE A 155 13.70 -1.12 -8.45
C PHE A 155 12.94 -2.09 -7.53
N ILE A 156 13.45 -2.35 -6.34
CA ILE A 156 12.74 -3.04 -5.29
C ILE A 156 12.22 -1.98 -4.34
N LEU A 157 10.90 -1.86 -4.20
CA LEU A 157 10.26 -0.88 -3.32
C LEU A 157 9.65 -1.59 -2.12
N ARG A 158 10.24 -1.42 -0.93
CA ARG A 158 9.67 -1.90 0.33
C ARG A 158 8.69 -0.87 0.85
N ILE A 159 7.46 -1.27 1.03
CA ILE A 159 6.34 -0.44 1.43
C ILE A 159 5.71 -0.98 2.71
N ALA A 160 4.93 -0.14 3.42
CA ALA A 160 4.25 -0.52 4.66
C ALA A 160 2.83 0.05 4.73
N TRP A 161 1.93 -0.64 5.41
CA TRP A 161 0.61 -0.20 5.85
C TRP A 161 -0.21 0.50 4.76
N LEU A 162 -0.30 -0.13 3.59
CA LEU A 162 -0.98 0.42 2.42
C LEU A 162 -2.46 0.69 2.64
N TYR A 163 -2.90 1.87 2.19
CA TYR A 163 -4.32 2.18 2.03
C TYR A 163 -4.56 2.93 0.72
N GLY A 164 -5.79 2.85 0.20
CA GLY A 164 -6.17 3.48 -1.05
C GLY A 164 -7.66 3.31 -1.34
N GLN A 165 -8.11 3.86 -2.50
CA GLN A 165 -9.51 3.84 -2.91
C GLN A 165 -10.00 2.43 -3.29
N HIS A 166 -9.11 1.57 -3.74
CA HIS A 166 -9.45 0.20 -4.17
C HIS A 166 -9.09 -0.84 -3.11
N GLY A 167 -9.78 -1.98 -3.12
CA GLY A 167 -9.55 -3.07 -2.17
C GLY A 167 -9.93 -2.74 -0.72
N ASN A 168 -9.65 -3.70 0.16
CA ASN A 168 -9.86 -3.57 1.60
C ASN A 168 -8.59 -3.03 2.26
N ASN A 169 -8.75 -2.14 3.24
CA ASN A 169 -7.64 -1.59 4.01
C ASN A 169 -8.11 -1.14 5.40
N PHE A 170 -7.16 -0.78 6.26
CA PHE A 170 -7.45 -0.42 7.64
C PHE A 170 -8.35 0.82 7.76
N VAL A 171 -8.16 1.84 6.91
CA VAL A 171 -8.98 3.07 6.93
C VAL A 171 -10.45 2.74 6.70
N LYS A 172 -10.74 2.00 5.63
CA LYS A 172 -12.12 1.58 5.30
C LYS A 172 -12.70 0.67 6.39
N THR A 173 -11.89 -0.23 6.95
CA THR A 173 -12.31 -1.13 8.02
C THR A 173 -12.71 -0.34 9.26
N MET A 174 -11.92 0.64 9.69
CA MET A 174 -12.24 1.47 10.86
C MET A 174 -13.53 2.27 10.64
N LEU A 175 -13.68 2.91 9.48
CA LEU A 175 -14.90 3.66 9.15
C LEU A 175 -16.16 2.78 9.11
N LYS A 176 -16.04 1.57 8.56
CA LYS A 176 -17.14 0.60 8.55
C LYS A 176 -17.49 0.13 9.95
N LEU A 177 -16.50 -0.28 10.76
CA LEU A 177 -16.73 -0.75 12.12
C LEU A 177 -17.35 0.35 13.01
N ALA A 178 -16.98 1.60 12.79
CA ALA A 178 -17.58 2.74 13.49
C ALA A 178 -19.09 2.90 13.23
N GLN A 179 -19.58 2.42 12.08
CA GLN A 179 -21.03 2.40 11.80
C GLN A 179 -21.75 1.22 12.45
N GLU A 180 -21.06 0.12 12.67
CA GLU A 180 -21.65 -1.13 13.14
C GLU A 180 -21.53 -1.32 14.66
N LYS A 181 -20.44 -0.82 15.27
CA LYS A 181 -20.08 -1.09 16.67
C LYS A 181 -20.01 0.19 17.50
N LYS A 182 -20.29 0.07 18.79
CA LYS A 182 -20.11 1.15 19.79
C LYS A 182 -18.77 1.08 20.50
N GLU A 183 -18.08 -0.06 20.43
CA GLU A 183 -16.78 -0.28 21.05
C GLU A 183 -15.82 -0.89 20.02
N LEU A 184 -14.64 -0.35 19.93
CA LEU A 184 -13.58 -0.80 19.06
C LEU A 184 -12.29 -0.99 19.85
N GLN A 185 -11.59 -2.09 19.59
CA GLN A 185 -10.29 -2.39 20.18
C GLN A 185 -9.21 -2.34 19.10
N VAL A 186 -8.14 -1.60 19.34
CA VAL A 186 -7.04 -1.45 18.38
C VAL A 186 -5.70 -1.62 19.07
N VAL A 187 -4.81 -2.35 18.42
CA VAL A 187 -3.45 -2.63 18.91
C VAL A 187 -2.63 -1.34 19.00
N ASN A 188 -1.90 -1.16 20.11
CA ASN A 188 -1.09 0.05 20.37
C ASN A 188 0.40 -0.24 20.61
N ASP A 189 0.84 -1.50 20.47
CA ASP A 189 2.25 -1.93 20.62
C ASP A 189 2.89 -2.38 19.30
N GLN A 190 2.32 -1.97 18.16
CA GLN A 190 2.87 -2.16 16.83
C GLN A 190 2.98 -0.80 16.14
N TYR A 191 4.20 -0.47 15.69
CA TYR A 191 4.52 0.80 15.05
C TYR A 191 4.87 0.60 13.57
N GLY A 192 4.40 1.49 12.72
CA GLY A 192 4.65 1.47 11.29
C GLY A 192 4.29 2.81 10.65
N THR A 193 4.28 2.84 9.32
CA THR A 193 3.97 4.05 8.57
C THR A 193 2.81 3.82 7.61
N PRO A 194 1.62 4.42 7.87
CA PRO A 194 0.53 4.38 6.90
C PRO A 194 0.96 5.04 5.59
N THR A 195 0.75 4.35 4.45
CA THR A 195 1.21 4.84 3.16
C THR A 195 0.11 4.77 2.12
N TRP A 196 -0.20 5.92 1.51
CA TRP A 196 -1.24 6.02 0.48
C TRP A 196 -0.69 5.55 -0.88
N THR A 197 -1.46 4.68 -1.55
CA THR A 197 -1.10 4.10 -2.86
C THR A 197 -0.84 5.13 -3.96
N VAL A 198 -1.52 6.28 -3.92
CA VAL A 198 -1.30 7.37 -4.89
C VAL A 198 0.07 8.01 -4.71
N ASP A 199 0.53 8.19 -3.48
CA ASP A 199 1.86 8.76 -3.22
C ASP A 199 2.96 7.81 -3.70
N ILE A 200 2.78 6.49 -3.48
CA ILE A 200 3.69 5.47 -4.06
C ILE A 200 3.69 5.53 -5.59
N ALA A 201 2.52 5.67 -6.21
CA ALA A 201 2.44 5.77 -7.68
C ALA A 201 3.15 7.02 -8.20
N GLN A 202 3.08 8.16 -7.49
CA GLN A 202 3.84 9.38 -7.83
C GLN A 202 5.34 9.18 -7.61
N GLN A 203 5.75 8.52 -6.54
CA GLN A 203 7.16 8.19 -6.30
C GLN A 203 7.71 7.26 -7.39
N ILE A 204 6.95 6.25 -7.80
CA ILE A 204 7.31 5.38 -8.93
C ILE A 204 7.43 6.19 -10.22
N LYS A 205 6.50 7.11 -10.49
CA LYS A 205 6.57 8.02 -11.64
C LYS A 205 7.86 8.84 -11.65
N LYS A 206 8.31 9.34 -10.50
CA LYS A 206 9.59 10.04 -10.36
C LYS A 206 10.78 9.11 -10.63
N LEU A 207 10.78 7.90 -10.07
CA LEU A 207 11.85 6.91 -10.28
C LEU A 207 11.93 6.42 -11.73
N LEU A 208 10.79 6.31 -12.43
CA LEU A 208 10.75 5.98 -13.86
C LEU A 208 11.58 6.96 -14.73
N ALA A 209 11.75 8.21 -14.29
CA ALA A 209 12.55 9.20 -14.99
C ALA A 209 14.06 9.05 -14.76
N THR A 210 14.49 8.03 -14.00
CA THR A 210 15.90 7.82 -13.60
C THR A 210 16.40 6.44 -14.00
N GLU A 211 17.70 6.23 -13.86
CA GLU A 211 18.39 4.93 -13.92
C GLU A 211 19.01 4.58 -12.55
N ALA A 212 18.45 5.15 -11.47
CA ALA A 212 18.90 4.94 -10.10
C ALA A 212 18.42 3.57 -9.58
N TYR A 213 18.79 2.50 -10.28
CA TYR A 213 18.40 1.12 -9.96
C TYR A 213 18.83 0.71 -8.55
N GLY A 214 18.04 -0.10 -7.88
CA GLY A 214 18.38 -0.61 -6.55
C GLY A 214 17.16 -0.92 -5.67
N THR A 215 17.45 -1.08 -4.37
CA THR A 215 16.43 -1.31 -3.33
C THR A 215 16.17 -0.02 -2.57
N TYR A 216 14.89 0.31 -2.39
CA TYR A 216 14.42 1.53 -1.75
C TYR A 216 13.32 1.23 -0.74
N HIS A 217 13.28 2.00 0.34
CA HIS A 217 12.10 2.13 1.16
C HIS A 217 11.22 3.22 0.54
N CYS A 218 9.91 2.99 0.52
CA CYS A 218 8.95 3.90 -0.09
C CYS A 218 7.68 3.96 0.78
N THR A 219 7.77 4.69 1.87
CA THR A 219 6.67 4.93 2.82
C THR A 219 6.48 6.43 3.02
N SER A 220 5.33 6.85 3.53
CA SER A 220 5.16 8.23 3.97
C SER A 220 6.16 8.59 5.06
N GLU A 221 6.34 9.87 5.36
CA GLU A 221 7.14 10.33 6.49
C GLU A 221 6.38 10.21 7.82
N GLY A 222 7.13 9.99 8.90
CA GLY A 222 6.61 9.81 10.26
C GLY A 222 6.19 8.36 10.52
N ASN A 223 5.68 8.12 11.70
CA ASN A 223 5.19 6.81 12.15
C ASN A 223 4.08 6.97 13.17
N CYS A 224 3.35 5.89 13.42
CA CYS A 224 2.34 5.81 14.47
C CYS A 224 2.07 4.34 14.83
N SER A 225 1.36 4.13 15.94
CA SER A 225 0.73 2.84 16.23
C SER A 225 -0.56 2.69 15.42
N TRP A 226 -1.10 1.47 15.34
CA TRP A 226 -2.44 1.24 14.75
C TRP A 226 -3.53 2.04 15.48
N TYR A 227 -3.41 2.19 16.80
CA TYR A 227 -4.35 2.98 17.60
C TYR A 227 -4.28 4.48 17.23
N GLU A 228 -3.09 5.04 17.14
CA GLU A 228 -2.90 6.44 16.73
C GLU A 228 -3.39 6.66 15.30
N PHE A 229 -3.16 5.69 14.41
CA PHE A 229 -3.70 5.75 13.05
C PHE A 229 -5.23 5.75 13.06
N ALA A 230 -5.87 4.88 13.86
CA ALA A 230 -7.32 4.87 14.00
C ALA A 230 -7.86 6.21 14.52
N LEU A 231 -7.22 6.83 15.52
CA LEU A 231 -7.59 8.16 16.02
C LEU A 231 -7.56 9.21 14.92
N GLU A 232 -6.50 9.23 14.10
CA GLU A 232 -6.36 10.21 13.02
C GLU A 232 -7.37 9.98 11.88
N ILE A 233 -7.70 8.70 11.59
CA ILE A 233 -8.79 8.35 10.65
C ILE A 233 -10.11 8.97 11.12
N PHE A 234 -10.47 8.80 12.40
CA PHE A 234 -11.72 9.33 12.94
C PHE A 234 -11.73 10.85 12.99
N LYS A 235 -10.63 11.50 13.38
CA LYS A 235 -10.49 12.97 13.29
C LYS A 235 -10.71 13.46 11.85
N SER A 236 -10.05 12.83 10.89
CA SER A 236 -10.16 13.18 9.47
C SER A 236 -11.56 12.90 8.91
N ALA A 237 -12.31 11.96 9.50
CA ALA A 237 -13.70 11.69 9.18
C ALA A 237 -14.69 12.64 9.89
N GLY A 238 -14.21 13.63 10.65
CA GLY A 238 -15.05 14.64 11.32
C GLY A 238 -15.60 14.21 12.69
N TYR A 239 -15.07 13.14 13.30
CA TYR A 239 -15.40 12.83 14.69
C TYR A 239 -14.67 13.79 15.64
N GLN A 240 -15.37 14.25 16.67
CA GLN A 240 -14.74 14.83 17.84
C GLN A 240 -14.10 13.72 18.66
N VAL A 241 -12.81 13.85 18.99
CA VAL A 241 -12.03 12.82 19.67
C VAL A 241 -11.58 13.36 21.02
N GLU A 242 -12.09 12.76 22.10
CA GLU A 242 -11.67 13.04 23.47
C GLU A 242 -10.89 11.83 24.00
N VAL A 243 -9.61 12.02 24.28
CA VAL A 243 -8.76 10.97 24.86
C VAL A 243 -8.75 11.11 26.37
N ALA A 244 -9.26 10.12 27.07
CA ALA A 244 -9.28 10.08 28.54
C ALA A 244 -7.91 9.62 29.07
N SER A 245 -7.63 9.94 30.32
CA SER A 245 -6.37 9.63 31.02
C SER A 245 -6.13 8.12 31.24
N ASP A 246 -7.17 7.30 31.12
CA ASP A 246 -7.15 5.85 31.26
C ASP A 246 -6.83 5.10 29.94
N GLY A 247 -6.51 5.86 28.85
CA GLY A 247 -6.19 5.28 27.55
C GLY A 247 -7.40 4.96 26.65
N TYR A 248 -8.61 5.34 27.08
CA TYR A 248 -9.81 5.27 26.25
C TYR A 248 -9.94 6.56 25.42
N ALA A 249 -10.45 6.43 24.21
CA ALA A 249 -10.87 7.58 23.43
C ALA A 249 -12.37 7.50 23.13
N HIS A 250 -13.07 8.59 23.42
CA HIS A 250 -14.48 8.77 23.06
C HIS A 250 -14.56 9.53 21.74
N LEU A 251 -15.22 8.92 20.76
CA LEU A 251 -15.41 9.47 19.42
C LEU A 251 -16.89 9.87 19.30
N VAL A 252 -17.15 11.16 19.13
CA VAL A 252 -18.52 11.66 18.97
C VAL A 252 -18.71 12.10 17.52
N SER A 253 -19.66 11.46 16.80
CA SER A 253 -19.95 11.84 15.43
C SER A 253 -20.68 13.18 15.40
N THR A 254 -20.19 14.13 14.61
CA THR A 254 -20.93 15.33 14.25
C THR A 254 -21.89 15.01 13.09
N ASN A 255 -23.17 15.24 13.28
CA ASN A 255 -24.30 14.74 12.46
C ASN A 255 -24.31 14.99 10.93
N GLN A 256 -23.22 15.40 10.31
CA GLN A 256 -23.25 15.83 8.88
C GLN A 256 -22.54 14.93 7.87
N GLN A 257 -21.74 13.92 8.23
CA GLN A 257 -20.77 13.35 7.27
C GLN A 257 -20.79 11.83 7.03
N LEU A 258 -21.62 11.04 7.67
CA LEU A 258 -21.68 9.58 7.47
C LEU A 258 -22.90 9.16 6.64
N ARG A 259 -22.99 9.61 5.40
CA ARG A 259 -23.97 9.08 4.45
C ARG A 259 -23.26 8.16 3.46
N THR A 260 -23.43 6.86 3.62
CA THR A 260 -23.16 5.87 2.57
C THR A 260 -24.37 5.81 1.62
N SER A 261 -24.12 5.41 0.37
CA SER A 261 -25.00 5.46 -0.79
C SER A 261 -26.35 4.73 -0.69
N ASP A 262 -26.63 4.00 0.40
CA ASP A 262 -27.76 3.09 0.47
C ASP A 262 -28.82 3.44 1.55
N GLN A 263 -28.71 4.57 2.22
CA GLN A 263 -29.76 5.03 3.16
C GLN A 263 -30.47 6.25 2.65
N GLU A 264 -31.77 6.06 2.35
CA GLU A 264 -32.71 7.15 2.01
C GLU A 264 -32.75 8.23 3.10
N LEU A 265 -32.96 9.47 2.63
CA LEU A 265 -33.15 10.69 3.41
C LEU A 265 -34.26 10.56 4.45
N SER A 266 -33.96 10.03 5.64
CA SER A 266 -34.76 10.34 6.81
C SER A 266 -34.03 11.44 7.60
N THR A 267 -34.34 12.68 7.25
CA THR A 267 -34.05 13.85 8.08
C THR A 267 -34.95 13.82 9.28
N LYS A 268 -34.43 13.51 10.47
CA LYS A 268 -34.80 14.15 11.74
C LYS A 268 -34.04 13.48 12.90
N ASN A 269 -33.27 14.30 13.62
CA ASN A 269 -32.79 14.08 15.00
C ASN A 269 -32.25 12.67 15.34
N GLN A 270 -31.18 12.22 14.64
CA GLN A 270 -30.37 11.15 15.21
C GLN A 270 -29.42 11.78 16.23
N GLU A 271 -29.49 11.28 17.46
CA GLU A 271 -28.54 11.64 18.52
C GLU A 271 -27.09 11.40 18.04
N PRO A 272 -26.11 12.21 18.48
CA PRO A 272 -24.71 11.99 18.18
C PRO A 272 -24.30 10.56 18.59
N ARG A 273 -23.75 9.80 17.66
CA ARG A 273 -23.28 8.46 17.95
C ARG A 273 -21.94 8.53 18.66
N THR A 274 -21.86 8.02 19.89
CA THR A 274 -20.63 7.86 20.63
C THR A 274 -20.04 6.47 20.41
N ILE A 275 -18.74 6.40 20.11
CA ILE A 275 -17.97 5.17 19.96
C ILE A 275 -16.81 5.23 20.93
N THR A 276 -16.56 4.18 21.66
CA THR A 276 -15.40 4.04 22.55
C THR A 276 -14.30 3.27 21.82
N LEU A 277 -13.13 3.87 21.68
CA LEU A 277 -11.93 3.25 21.13
C LEU A 277 -10.96 2.93 22.26
N THR A 278 -10.58 1.67 22.40
CA THR A 278 -9.68 1.20 23.46
C THR A 278 -8.40 0.60 22.88
N THR A 279 -7.32 0.75 23.63
CA THR A 279 -6.04 0.10 23.28
C THR A 279 -6.04 -1.35 23.74
N VAL A 280 -5.41 -2.21 22.94
CA VAL A 280 -5.04 -3.58 23.31
C VAL A 280 -3.59 -3.84 22.92
N THR A 281 -2.97 -4.85 23.51
CA THR A 281 -1.64 -5.33 23.11
C THR A 281 -1.76 -6.43 22.08
N SER A 282 -0.67 -6.72 21.37
CA SER A 282 -0.56 -7.84 20.44
C SER A 282 -0.84 -9.19 21.13
N GLN A 283 -0.51 -9.32 22.41
CA GLN A 283 -0.80 -10.53 23.20
C GLN A 283 -2.30 -10.71 23.46
N GLN A 284 -3.03 -9.61 23.66
CA GLN A 284 -4.49 -9.62 23.85
C GLN A 284 -5.26 -9.83 22.55
N PHE A 285 -4.61 -9.56 21.42
CA PHE A 285 -5.20 -9.73 20.09
C PHE A 285 -4.32 -10.62 19.19
N PRO A 286 -4.20 -11.93 19.51
CA PRO A 286 -3.31 -12.84 18.79
C PRO A 286 -3.76 -13.05 17.34
N ARG A 287 -2.76 -13.13 16.44
CA ARG A 287 -2.95 -13.38 15.01
C ARG A 287 -2.13 -14.59 14.58
N PRO A 288 -2.53 -15.36 13.56
CA PRO A 288 -1.75 -16.48 13.03
C PRO A 288 -0.32 -16.10 12.65
N ALA A 289 -0.14 -15.00 11.93
CA ALA A 289 1.17 -14.45 11.61
C ALA A 289 1.62 -13.45 12.69
N LYS A 290 2.82 -13.63 13.21
CA LYS A 290 3.41 -12.70 14.18
C LYS A 290 3.66 -11.34 13.51
N ARG A 291 3.01 -10.28 14.01
CA ARG A 291 3.24 -8.92 13.54
C ARG A 291 4.51 -8.33 14.16
N PRO A 292 5.33 -7.59 13.38
CA PRO A 292 6.50 -6.89 13.93
C PRO A 292 6.05 -5.81 14.92
N ALA A 293 6.78 -5.65 16.04
CA ALA A 293 6.52 -4.55 16.98
C ALA A 293 6.91 -3.20 16.36
N ASN A 294 7.98 -3.17 15.55
CA ASN A 294 8.39 -2.02 14.79
C ASN A 294 8.58 -2.40 13.31
N SER A 295 7.83 -1.77 12.41
CA SER A 295 7.97 -1.92 10.96
C SER A 295 8.22 -0.59 10.25
N VAL A 296 8.66 0.42 10.99
CA VAL A 296 8.95 1.75 10.45
C VAL A 296 10.15 1.68 9.52
N LEU A 297 9.96 2.17 8.29
CA LEU A 297 11.01 2.26 7.27
C LEU A 297 11.49 3.70 7.12
N ASP A 298 12.80 3.87 7.00
CA ASP A 298 13.43 5.14 6.65
C ASP A 298 13.74 5.14 5.14
N ASN A 299 13.18 6.08 4.36
CA ASN A 299 13.44 6.27 2.93
C ASN A 299 14.87 6.84 2.70
N TYR A 300 15.87 6.23 3.35
CA TYR A 300 17.21 6.80 3.45
C TYR A 300 17.86 6.95 2.07
N MET A 301 17.78 5.93 1.21
CA MET A 301 18.38 5.95 -0.12
C MET A 301 17.68 6.93 -1.06
N LEU A 302 16.34 7.09 -0.97
CA LEU A 302 15.61 8.11 -1.74
C LEU A 302 16.04 9.52 -1.33
N ARG A 303 16.19 9.79 -0.04
CA ARG A 303 16.63 11.11 0.47
C ARG A 303 18.07 11.42 0.08
N LEU A 304 18.99 10.47 0.21
CA LEU A 304 20.39 10.68 -0.19
C LEU A 304 20.55 11.09 -1.65
N GLN A 305 19.66 10.61 -2.52
CA GLN A 305 19.69 10.89 -3.95
C GLN A 305 18.81 12.09 -4.36
N GLY A 306 18.14 12.77 -3.41
CA GLY A 306 17.20 13.85 -3.70
C GLY A 306 15.95 13.40 -4.45
N LEU A 307 15.60 12.12 -4.33
CA LEU A 307 14.49 11.50 -5.04
C LEU A 307 13.23 11.32 -4.18
N ASP A 308 13.31 11.49 -2.87
CA ASP A 308 12.16 11.34 -1.97
C ASP A 308 11.14 12.47 -2.19
N ILE A 309 9.87 12.08 -2.42
CA ILE A 309 8.72 12.99 -2.51
C ILE A 309 7.56 12.52 -1.65
N MET A 310 7.82 11.55 -0.79
CA MET A 310 6.78 10.97 0.06
C MET A 310 6.35 11.98 1.13
N PRO A 311 5.05 12.28 1.25
CA PRO A 311 4.56 13.25 2.22
C PRO A 311 4.49 12.66 3.63
N ASN A 312 4.25 13.52 4.64
CA ASN A 312 3.88 13.06 5.98
C ASN A 312 2.56 12.26 5.91
N TRP A 313 2.48 11.16 6.66
CA TRP A 313 1.34 10.24 6.63
C TRP A 313 -0.01 10.89 7.02
N LYS A 314 0.01 11.91 7.91
CA LYS A 314 -1.22 12.64 8.28
C LYS A 314 -1.73 13.51 7.14
N GLU A 315 -0.83 14.16 6.41
CA GLU A 315 -1.18 14.95 5.23
C GLU A 315 -1.72 14.06 4.10
N ALA A 316 -1.09 12.91 3.88
CA ALA A 316 -1.55 11.89 2.93
C ALA A 316 -2.95 11.37 3.28
N LEU A 317 -3.19 11.06 4.57
CA LEU A 317 -4.49 10.61 5.05
C LEU A 317 -5.57 11.68 4.86
N LYS A 318 -5.28 12.93 5.20
CA LYS A 318 -6.22 14.05 5.01
C LYS A 318 -6.63 14.18 3.54
N LYS A 319 -5.69 14.20 2.62
CA LYS A 319 -5.98 14.25 1.16
C LYS A 319 -6.80 13.06 0.70
N PHE A 320 -6.46 11.86 1.16
CA PHE A 320 -7.22 10.65 0.85
C PHE A 320 -8.69 10.76 1.30
N MET A 321 -8.92 11.27 2.51
CA MET A 321 -10.27 11.43 3.07
C MET A 321 -11.09 12.48 2.30
N GLU A 322 -10.48 13.60 1.91
CA GLU A 322 -11.10 14.65 1.09
C GLU A 322 -11.57 14.10 -0.26
N ILE A 323 -10.70 13.40 -0.99
CA ILE A 323 -11.03 12.79 -2.29
C ILE A 323 -12.10 11.70 -2.15
N SER A 324 -12.06 10.92 -1.06
CA SER A 324 -13.05 9.88 -0.79
C SER A 324 -14.45 10.46 -0.58
N GLN A 325 -14.55 11.61 0.08
CA GLN A 325 -15.82 12.31 0.30
C GLN A 325 -16.37 12.92 -1.00
N GLU A 326 -15.52 13.53 -1.82
CA GLU A 326 -15.93 14.10 -3.12
C GLU A 326 -16.46 13.04 -4.09
N SER A 327 -15.85 11.86 -4.11
CA SER A 327 -16.31 10.76 -4.97
C SER A 327 -17.67 10.20 -4.55
N ILE A 328 -18.02 10.22 -3.28
CA ILE A 328 -19.35 9.86 -2.79
C ILE A 328 -20.40 10.90 -3.23
N VAL A 329 -20.10 12.20 -3.09
CA VAL A 329 -21.01 13.29 -3.48
C VAL A 329 -21.25 13.31 -4.98
N SER A 330 -20.22 13.10 -5.80
CA SER A 330 -20.34 13.08 -7.27
C SER A 330 -21.17 11.89 -7.78
N SER A 331 -21.00 10.70 -7.17
CA SER A 331 -21.77 9.50 -7.52
C SER A 331 -23.27 9.62 -7.16
N GLN A 332 -23.60 10.40 -6.13
CA GLN A 332 -25.00 10.70 -5.76
C GLN A 332 -25.66 11.68 -6.72
N ARG A 333 -24.93 12.69 -7.20
CA ARG A 333 -25.45 13.67 -8.18
C ARG A 333 -25.73 13.01 -9.53
N SER A 334 -24.91 12.08 -9.99
CA SER A 334 -25.13 11.36 -11.26
C SER A 334 -26.35 10.43 -11.22
N LYS A 335 -26.66 9.81 -10.08
CA LYS A 335 -27.84 8.96 -9.88
C LYS A 335 -29.15 9.79 -9.73
N GLY A 336 -29.06 11.04 -9.28
CA GLY A 336 -30.21 11.93 -9.13
C GLY A 336 -30.65 12.62 -10.41
N SER A 337 -29.78 12.71 -11.44
CA SER A 337 -30.09 13.33 -12.74
C SER A 337 -30.63 12.36 -13.81
N SER A 338 -30.78 11.06 -13.44
CA SER A 338 -31.29 10.01 -14.32
C SER A 338 -32.73 9.55 -13.97
N LYS A 339 -33.47 10.37 -13.19
CA LYS A 339 -34.88 10.14 -12.88
C LYS A 339 -35.76 11.20 -13.51
#